data_2bde293babb61950d2a1bd31f2e09e8a
#
_entry.id   2bde293babb61950d2a1bd31f2e09e8a
#
_cell.length_a   1.000
_cell.length_b   1.000
_cell.length_c   1.000
_cell.angle_alpha   90.00
_cell.angle_beta   90.00
_cell.angle_gamma   90.00
#
_symmetry.space_group_name_H-M   'P 1'
#
loop_
_entity.id
_entity.type
_entity.pdbx_description
1 polymer ?
#
loop_
_entity_poly.entity_id
_entity_poly.type
_entity_poly.pdbx_seq_one_letter_code
_entity_poly.pdbx_strand_id
1 'polypeptide(L)'
;MREHREILTDIKSDLLCLCINNMNQVNCYDEYAFLIKNNLKQHFDIYKYCFLLYDHKSLKPFNVKSSENIDTKNVPYEDLSVYFPHPSALVDVPKNLSNIEEFNSFSHMLFLETGHIYCILLIETTPKWMTFSKSEVFENFVNLIASVLKVLCKNIRILQNEDQYRKLYNMTDLFHSTMDIDLILENVLMTIQDNFPDFNVELILSNDQDRQTKIDIKPFNYLSERPTVIEAFVSGKITFELASDMNCSLLNAPIKGRQAIYGILQVSAPINYVYSSIQEDFIRMLAHASGNALENAKLYHQSHRLISDLQLINETSHRLNMKLDRNEMFLFLNKQLMKSFQPMEICFVLKNNTEFTLTEGSTEFFHTEEGKRYINYVAKHFENSPEPLFIADCSRLVGKELQYNSMMAIPMIVEQSIDGFSIVLHRESYFFSFDSFKLMQSLIHHSSLAIANSILRNQLQEMVDHDHLTKLHTRSFLDSYMESSLKIDKSGMFLLLDIDDFKLVNDTYGHQVGDEVLVQIGNQLKNIVGSRGICARWGGEELAVYIPNILVDEGEKIATEIVDSIPVITTPTVTISAGLVTWDMKHRAEFQSIFLYADTALYHSKSSGKNKFSLFNKSMLLQL
;
A
#
# COMPACT_ATOMS: atom_id res chain seq x y z
N MET A 1 -65.14 39.24 32.83
CA MET A 1 -64.86 37.80 32.58
C MET A 1 -65.17 37.36 31.14
N ARG A 2 -66.32 37.70 30.57
CA ARG A 2 -66.65 37.27 29.18
C ARG A 2 -65.69 37.92 28.17
N GLU A 3 -65.44 39.17 28.25
CA GLU A 3 -64.51 39.97 27.42
C GLU A 3 -63.05 39.42 27.47
N HIS A 4 -62.53 39.07 28.67
CA HIS A 4 -61.19 38.52 28.81
C HIS A 4 -61.04 37.10 28.20
N ARG A 5 -62.12 36.32 28.16
CA ARG A 5 -62.12 34.99 27.49
C ARG A 5 -62.18 35.14 25.96
N GLU A 6 -62.89 36.14 25.46
CA GLU A 6 -62.93 36.45 24.03
C GLU A 6 -61.54 36.91 23.55
N ILE A 7 -60.89 37.82 24.27
CA ILE A 7 -59.49 38.25 24.01
C ILE A 7 -58.55 37.03 23.97
N LEU A 8 -58.63 36.12 24.95
CA LEU A 8 -57.78 34.93 24.98
C LEU A 8 -58.05 34.01 23.79
N THR A 9 -59.30 33.92 23.32
CA THR A 9 -59.68 33.10 22.17
C THR A 9 -59.11 33.66 20.86
N ASP A 10 -59.16 35.00 20.69
CA ASP A 10 -58.59 35.68 19.52
C ASP A 10 -57.08 35.51 19.47
N ILE A 11 -56.37 35.78 20.57
CA ILE A 11 -54.93 35.57 20.68
C ILE A 11 -54.53 34.11 20.43
N LYS A 12 -55.33 33.17 20.93
CA LYS A 12 -55.13 31.74 20.70
C LYS A 12 -55.27 31.36 19.20
N SER A 13 -56.27 31.94 18.53
CA SER A 13 -56.46 31.74 17.09
C SER A 13 -55.28 32.23 16.27
N ASP A 14 -54.83 33.44 16.56
CA ASP A 14 -53.70 34.07 15.86
C ASP A 14 -52.41 33.28 16.06
N LEU A 15 -52.10 32.88 17.29
CA LEU A 15 -50.90 32.10 17.62
C LEU A 15 -50.93 30.68 17.03
N LEU A 16 -52.12 30.05 16.97
CA LEU A 16 -52.25 28.76 16.31
C LEU A 16 -52.06 28.87 14.78
N CYS A 17 -52.59 29.91 14.14
CA CYS A 17 -52.37 30.21 12.74
C CYS A 17 -50.87 30.37 12.44
N LEU A 18 -50.12 31.06 13.31
CA LEU A 18 -48.67 31.18 13.20
C LEU A 18 -47.98 29.82 13.22
N CYS A 19 -48.37 28.95 14.17
CA CYS A 19 -47.76 27.60 14.26
C CYS A 19 -48.02 26.76 13.01
N ILE A 20 -49.21 26.89 12.39
CA ILE A 20 -49.61 26.08 11.22
C ILE A 20 -48.93 26.59 9.94
N ASN A 21 -48.91 27.92 9.74
CA ASN A 21 -48.43 28.54 8.50
C ASN A 21 -46.90 28.60 8.38
N ASN A 22 -46.18 28.60 9.50
CA ASN A 22 -44.73 28.89 9.53
C ASN A 22 -43.89 27.72 10.04
N MET A 23 -44.35 26.47 9.92
CA MET A 23 -43.59 25.30 10.35
C MET A 23 -42.22 25.14 9.65
N ASN A 24 -41.99 25.81 8.51
CA ASN A 24 -40.82 25.65 7.66
C ASN A 24 -39.98 26.92 7.46
N GLN A 25 -40.15 27.98 8.25
CA GLN A 25 -39.44 29.25 8.06
C GLN A 25 -38.47 29.58 9.18
N VAL A 26 -37.27 30.07 8.82
CA VAL A 26 -36.21 30.46 9.78
C VAL A 26 -36.56 31.74 10.56
N ASN A 27 -37.45 32.57 10.03
CA ASN A 27 -37.82 33.85 10.63
C ASN A 27 -38.99 33.81 11.63
N CYS A 28 -39.35 32.65 12.12
CA CYS A 28 -40.52 32.45 13.01
C CYS A 28 -40.48 33.28 14.28
N TYR A 29 -39.30 33.63 14.81
CA TYR A 29 -39.21 34.50 16.00
C TYR A 29 -39.65 35.94 15.73
N ASP A 30 -39.32 36.47 14.57
CA ASP A 30 -39.70 37.83 14.17
C ASP A 30 -41.21 37.92 13.96
N GLU A 31 -41.81 36.89 13.35
CA GLU A 31 -43.26 36.83 13.15
C GLU A 31 -44.01 36.61 14.48
N TYR A 32 -43.45 35.79 15.37
CA TYR A 32 -43.99 35.62 16.72
C TYR A 32 -43.98 36.92 17.50
N ALA A 33 -42.83 37.62 17.51
CA ALA A 33 -42.71 38.93 18.19
C ALA A 33 -43.64 39.98 17.56
N PHE A 34 -43.82 39.98 16.24
CA PHE A 34 -44.73 40.85 15.53
C PHE A 34 -46.21 40.56 15.89
N LEU A 35 -46.58 39.30 16.02
CA LEU A 35 -47.91 38.88 16.39
C LEU A 35 -48.22 39.24 17.86
N ILE A 36 -47.28 39.03 18.77
CA ILE A 36 -47.40 39.49 20.19
C ILE A 36 -47.58 41.00 20.24
N LYS A 37 -46.77 41.76 19.48
CA LYS A 37 -46.90 43.21 19.35
C LYS A 37 -48.31 43.63 18.93
N ASN A 38 -48.86 43.02 17.88
CA ASN A 38 -50.18 43.37 17.36
C ASN A 38 -51.27 43.07 18.37
N ASN A 39 -51.20 41.93 19.05
CA ASN A 39 -52.15 41.56 20.09
C ASN A 39 -52.05 42.48 21.31
N LEU A 40 -50.85 42.88 21.74
CA LEU A 40 -50.65 43.83 22.81
C LEU A 40 -51.26 45.20 22.48
N LYS A 41 -51.07 45.67 21.24
CA LYS A 41 -51.64 46.92 20.74
C LYS A 41 -53.18 46.86 20.63
N GLN A 42 -53.72 45.81 20.04
CA GLN A 42 -55.12 45.69 19.70
C GLN A 42 -56.02 45.49 20.95
N HIS A 43 -55.60 44.66 21.88
CA HIS A 43 -56.42 44.25 23.00
C HIS A 43 -56.14 45.06 24.28
N PHE A 44 -54.87 45.54 24.43
CA PHE A 44 -54.43 46.14 25.69
C PHE A 44 -53.99 47.60 25.58
N ASP A 45 -54.01 48.18 24.37
CA ASP A 45 -53.51 49.55 24.06
C ASP A 45 -52.05 49.75 24.45
N ILE A 46 -51.24 48.70 24.37
CA ILE A 46 -49.81 48.73 24.68
C ILE A 46 -49.04 49.02 23.42
N TYR A 47 -48.29 50.14 23.39
CA TYR A 47 -47.49 50.59 22.25
C TYR A 47 -46.01 50.43 22.51
N LYS A 48 -45.57 50.44 23.78
CA LYS A 48 -44.17 50.26 24.17
C LYS A 48 -43.94 48.85 24.66
N TYR A 49 -43.06 48.13 23.97
CA TYR A 49 -42.69 46.75 24.29
C TYR A 49 -41.23 46.53 23.94
N CYS A 50 -40.57 45.58 24.64
CA CYS A 50 -39.27 45.01 24.27
C CYS A 50 -39.31 43.49 24.49
N PHE A 51 -38.99 42.75 23.44
CA PHE A 51 -38.95 41.31 23.41
C PHE A 51 -37.52 40.83 23.28
N LEU A 52 -37.03 40.12 24.29
CA LEU A 52 -35.66 39.63 24.40
C LEU A 52 -35.65 38.13 24.47
N LEU A 53 -34.89 37.47 23.57
CA LEU A 53 -34.70 36.00 23.56
C LEU A 53 -33.24 35.67 23.93
N TYR A 54 -33.06 34.80 24.92
CA TYR A 54 -31.76 34.31 25.37
C TYR A 54 -31.68 32.82 25.20
N ASP A 55 -30.54 32.32 24.74
CA ASP A 55 -30.22 30.91 24.81
C ASP A 55 -29.75 30.55 26.23
N HIS A 56 -30.02 29.37 26.71
CA HIS A 56 -29.68 28.87 28.06
C HIS A 56 -28.19 28.99 28.41
N LYS A 57 -27.30 29.07 27.40
CA LYS A 57 -25.84 29.20 27.56
C LYS A 57 -25.30 30.58 27.23
N SER A 58 -26.14 31.48 26.74
CA SER A 58 -25.70 32.82 26.28
C SER A 58 -26.06 33.88 27.28
N LEU A 59 -25.07 34.66 27.71
CA LEU A 59 -25.27 35.78 28.58
C LEU A 59 -25.96 36.96 27.87
N LYS A 60 -26.03 36.97 26.54
CA LYS A 60 -26.58 38.06 25.72
C LYS A 60 -27.81 37.58 24.93
N PRO A 61 -28.79 38.49 24.68
CA PRO A 61 -29.93 38.12 23.86
C PRO A 61 -29.52 37.88 22.40
N PHE A 62 -29.99 36.80 21.81
CA PHE A 62 -29.72 36.46 20.41
C PHE A 62 -30.78 37.04 19.43
N ASN A 63 -31.95 37.43 19.93
CA ASN A 63 -32.98 38.13 19.17
C ASN A 63 -33.61 39.21 20.02
N VAL A 64 -33.75 40.38 19.46
CA VAL A 64 -34.31 41.54 20.12
C VAL A 64 -35.29 42.25 19.18
N LYS A 65 -36.51 42.49 19.69
CA LYS A 65 -37.52 43.31 19.02
C LYS A 65 -38.08 44.32 19.99
N SER A 66 -37.86 45.58 19.73
CA SER A 66 -38.32 46.67 20.60
C SER A 66 -39.03 47.77 19.82
N SER A 67 -39.94 48.46 20.49
CA SER A 67 -40.60 49.70 19.99
C SER A 67 -39.71 50.92 20.09
N GLU A 68 -38.62 50.87 20.86
CA GLU A 68 -37.63 51.93 21.10
C GLU A 68 -36.24 51.43 20.70
N ASN A 69 -35.31 52.34 20.38
CA ASN A 69 -33.92 51.99 20.12
C ASN A 69 -33.20 51.67 21.44
N ILE A 70 -33.24 50.40 21.83
CA ILE A 70 -32.58 49.94 23.06
C ILE A 70 -31.25 49.29 22.66
N ASP A 71 -30.14 49.75 23.21
CA ASP A 71 -28.86 49.06 23.08
C ASP A 71 -28.82 47.84 24.00
N THR A 72 -29.39 46.75 23.51
CA THR A 72 -29.53 45.51 24.25
C THR A 72 -28.28 44.60 24.21
N LYS A 73 -27.20 45.04 23.50
CA LYS A 73 -25.95 44.25 23.41
C LYS A 73 -25.30 44.01 24.77
N ASN A 74 -25.66 44.77 25.77
CA ASN A 74 -25.07 44.76 27.10
C ASN A 74 -26.02 44.36 28.25
N VAL A 75 -27.14 43.68 27.97
CA VAL A 75 -28.08 43.23 29.03
C VAL A 75 -27.86 41.71 29.28
N PRO A 76 -27.06 41.33 30.30
CA PRO A 76 -26.86 39.93 30.65
C PRO A 76 -28.13 39.30 31.21
N TYR A 77 -28.38 38.02 30.87
CA TYR A 77 -29.51 37.29 31.44
C TYR A 77 -29.45 37.21 32.98
N GLU A 78 -28.25 37.07 33.56
CA GLU A 78 -28.03 36.92 34.99
C GLU A 78 -28.56 38.14 35.77
N ASP A 79 -28.45 39.34 35.22
CA ASP A 79 -28.96 40.58 35.84
C ASP A 79 -30.48 40.64 35.89
N LEU A 80 -31.16 39.94 34.95
CA LEU A 80 -32.62 39.91 34.86
C LEU A 80 -33.22 38.71 35.59
N SER A 81 -32.52 37.57 35.61
CA SER A 81 -33.01 36.31 36.19
C SER A 81 -33.23 36.34 37.70
N VAL A 82 -32.47 37.21 38.41
CA VAL A 82 -32.58 37.38 39.87
C VAL A 82 -33.96 37.85 40.31
N TYR A 83 -34.73 38.48 39.43
CA TYR A 83 -36.02 39.08 39.74
C TYR A 83 -37.21 38.14 39.52
N PHE A 84 -37.00 36.94 38.99
CA PHE A 84 -38.06 35.99 38.68
C PHE A 84 -38.12 34.87 39.71
N PRO A 85 -39.13 34.86 40.58
CA PRO A 85 -39.27 33.80 41.61
C PRO A 85 -39.72 32.45 41.05
N HIS A 86 -40.36 32.42 39.86
CA HIS A 86 -40.89 31.22 39.22
C HIS A 86 -40.87 31.34 37.69
N PRO A 87 -40.75 30.24 36.93
CA PRO A 87 -41.03 30.22 35.49
C PRO A 87 -42.42 30.79 35.19
N SER A 88 -42.48 31.71 34.22
CA SER A 88 -43.75 32.34 33.79
C SER A 88 -44.34 33.34 34.78
N ALA A 89 -43.51 34.16 35.39
CA ALA A 89 -43.93 35.22 36.32
C ALA A 89 -44.04 36.60 35.66
N LEU A 90 -45.06 37.35 36.04
CA LEU A 90 -45.13 38.79 35.76
C LEU A 90 -44.62 39.55 36.99
N VAL A 91 -43.63 40.41 36.77
CA VAL A 91 -42.97 41.19 37.83
C VAL A 91 -42.92 42.65 37.44
N ASP A 92 -43.04 43.58 38.41
CA ASP A 92 -42.79 44.98 38.16
C ASP A 92 -41.30 45.21 37.82
N VAL A 93 -41.03 46.09 36.87
CA VAL A 93 -39.63 46.40 36.49
C VAL A 93 -38.91 47.00 37.73
N PRO A 94 -37.84 46.34 38.20
CA PRO A 94 -37.16 46.80 39.42
C PRO A 94 -36.49 48.18 39.24
N LYS A 95 -36.57 49.02 40.23
CA LYS A 95 -35.94 50.34 40.19
C LYS A 95 -34.41 50.32 40.03
N ASN A 96 -33.77 49.18 40.34
CA ASN A 96 -32.33 48.98 40.19
C ASN A 96 -31.91 48.71 38.74
N LEU A 97 -32.83 48.28 37.88
CA LEU A 97 -32.62 48.20 36.43
C LEU A 97 -32.73 49.59 35.77
N SER A 98 -33.17 50.62 36.49
CA SER A 98 -33.19 51.99 36.00
C SER A 98 -31.78 52.60 35.74
N ASN A 99 -30.69 51.88 36.09
CA ASN A 99 -29.34 52.24 35.64
C ASN A 99 -29.14 51.97 34.11
N ILE A 100 -30.04 51.22 33.47
CA ILE A 100 -30.18 51.15 32.04
C ILE A 100 -31.31 52.13 31.69
N GLU A 101 -30.96 53.37 31.36
CA GLU A 101 -31.94 54.50 31.11
C GLU A 101 -33.07 54.05 30.14
N GLU A 102 -32.80 53.13 29.31
CA GLU A 102 -33.69 52.59 28.28
C GLU A 102 -34.85 51.73 28.86
N PHE A 103 -34.71 51.17 30.07
CA PHE A 103 -35.78 50.36 30.70
C PHE A 103 -36.77 51.21 31.53
N ASN A 104 -36.51 52.46 31.75
CA ASN A 104 -37.41 53.33 32.52
C ASN A 104 -38.80 53.59 31.88
N SER A 105 -38.92 53.26 30.59
CA SER A 105 -40.17 53.33 29.83
C SER A 105 -41.12 52.15 30.05
N PHE A 106 -40.63 51.07 30.67
CA PHE A 106 -41.39 49.85 30.92
C PHE A 106 -41.77 49.74 32.41
N SER A 107 -42.93 49.13 32.65
CA SER A 107 -43.45 48.97 34.00
C SER A 107 -43.53 47.51 34.44
N HIS A 108 -43.78 46.61 33.51
CA HIS A 108 -43.88 45.18 33.79
C HIS A 108 -42.93 44.37 32.96
N MET A 109 -42.40 43.27 33.56
CA MET A 109 -41.62 42.23 32.93
C MET A 109 -42.37 40.91 32.99
N LEU A 110 -42.55 40.22 31.85
CA LEU A 110 -43.05 38.88 31.78
C LEU A 110 -41.91 37.94 31.36
N PHE A 111 -41.61 36.96 32.20
CA PHE A 111 -40.65 35.92 31.95
C PHE A 111 -41.32 34.64 31.45
N LEU A 112 -40.80 34.10 30.39
CA LEU A 112 -41.26 32.83 29.80
C LEU A 112 -40.08 31.88 29.63
N GLU A 113 -40.19 30.69 30.19
CA GLU A 113 -39.17 29.62 30.06
C GLU A 113 -39.68 28.49 29.19
N THR A 114 -38.86 28.08 28.21
CA THR A 114 -39.20 26.98 27.29
C THR A 114 -38.36 25.74 27.49
N GLY A 115 -37.49 25.72 28.50
CA GLY A 115 -36.51 24.67 28.75
C GLY A 115 -35.20 24.79 27.96
N HIS A 116 -35.16 25.64 26.93
CA HIS A 116 -33.95 25.91 26.12
C HIS A 116 -33.72 27.40 25.83
N ILE A 117 -34.76 28.16 25.84
CA ILE A 117 -34.74 29.61 25.57
C ILE A 117 -35.50 30.31 26.68
N TYR A 118 -34.92 31.39 27.15
CA TYR A 118 -35.59 32.34 28.00
C TYR A 118 -36.10 33.51 27.16
N CYS A 119 -37.36 33.87 27.35
CA CYS A 119 -37.94 35.03 26.73
C CYS A 119 -38.33 36.03 27.83
N ILE A 120 -37.90 37.27 27.68
CA ILE A 120 -38.30 38.38 28.55
C ILE A 120 -39.07 39.37 27.69
N LEU A 121 -40.32 39.61 28.06
CA LEU A 121 -41.16 40.61 27.46
C LEU A 121 -41.37 41.79 28.43
N LEU A 122 -40.80 42.93 28.07
CA LEU A 122 -40.99 44.20 28.78
C LEU A 122 -42.15 44.99 28.15
N ILE A 123 -43.05 45.50 28.94
CA ILE A 123 -44.22 46.24 28.48
C ILE A 123 -44.54 47.42 29.37
N GLU A 124 -45.17 48.44 28.79
CA GLU A 124 -45.80 49.51 29.54
C GLU A 124 -47.11 49.04 30.19
N THR A 125 -47.54 49.64 31.29
CA THR A 125 -48.82 49.37 31.92
C THR A 125 -49.92 50.25 31.39
N THR A 126 -51.04 49.61 31.05
CA THR A 126 -52.29 50.31 30.70
C THR A 126 -53.44 49.84 31.63
N PRO A 127 -54.52 50.61 31.78
CA PRO A 127 -55.64 50.20 32.61
C PRO A 127 -56.26 48.86 32.20
N LYS A 128 -56.29 48.59 30.88
CA LYS A 128 -56.78 47.31 30.34
C LYS A 128 -55.86 46.14 30.71
N TRP A 129 -54.55 46.34 30.59
CA TRP A 129 -53.56 45.33 30.96
C TRP A 129 -53.61 45.04 32.46
N MET A 130 -53.68 46.05 33.31
CA MET A 130 -53.75 45.89 34.78
C MET A 130 -54.98 45.10 35.22
N THR A 131 -56.12 45.27 34.51
CA THR A 131 -57.36 44.52 34.79
C THR A 131 -57.26 43.08 34.30
N PHE A 132 -56.62 42.88 33.15
CA PHE A 132 -56.43 41.55 32.58
C PHE A 132 -55.40 40.72 33.36
N SER A 133 -54.27 41.32 33.76
CA SER A 133 -53.21 40.64 34.51
C SER A 133 -53.65 40.09 35.88
N LYS A 134 -54.71 40.68 36.46
CA LYS A 134 -55.33 40.26 37.73
C LYS A 134 -56.48 39.23 37.52
N SER A 135 -56.79 38.85 36.29
CA SER A 135 -57.89 37.94 35.98
C SER A 135 -57.45 36.48 36.07
N GLU A 136 -58.40 35.58 36.36
CA GLU A 136 -58.17 34.14 36.34
C GLU A 136 -57.73 33.59 34.96
N VAL A 137 -57.90 34.39 33.91
CA VAL A 137 -57.55 34.02 32.52
C VAL A 137 -56.09 34.33 32.19
N PHE A 138 -55.42 35.14 33.00
CA PHE A 138 -54.06 35.59 32.77
C PHE A 138 -53.03 34.45 32.75
N GLU A 139 -53.19 33.50 33.68
CA GLU A 139 -52.30 32.30 33.71
C GLU A 139 -52.42 31.49 32.44
N ASN A 140 -53.64 31.33 31.92
CA ASN A 140 -53.87 30.65 30.64
C ASN A 140 -53.23 31.37 29.43
N PHE A 141 -53.24 32.74 29.47
CA PHE A 141 -52.58 33.56 28.46
C PHE A 141 -51.06 33.37 28.51
N VAL A 142 -50.43 33.39 29.67
CA VAL A 142 -49.00 33.21 29.85
C VAL A 142 -48.58 31.81 29.39
N ASN A 143 -49.34 30.78 29.81
CA ASN A 143 -49.09 29.39 29.40
C ASN A 143 -49.26 29.18 27.89
N LEU A 144 -50.19 29.86 27.25
CA LEU A 144 -50.39 29.82 25.80
C LEU A 144 -49.17 30.38 25.04
N ILE A 145 -48.73 31.60 25.42
CA ILE A 145 -47.56 32.25 24.80
C ILE A 145 -46.31 31.39 25.00
N ALA A 146 -46.08 30.88 26.21
CA ALA A 146 -44.93 30.02 26.49
C ALA A 146 -44.97 28.70 25.67
N SER A 147 -46.16 28.07 25.54
CA SER A 147 -46.33 26.86 24.77
C SER A 147 -46.04 27.03 23.29
N VAL A 148 -46.54 28.11 22.69
CA VAL A 148 -46.27 28.47 21.27
C VAL A 148 -44.78 28.74 21.05
N LEU A 149 -44.18 29.54 21.93
CA LEU A 149 -42.73 29.80 21.88
C LEU A 149 -41.94 28.50 21.97
N LYS A 150 -42.33 27.57 22.85
CA LYS A 150 -41.71 26.23 22.98
C LYS A 150 -41.78 25.44 21.69
N VAL A 151 -42.92 25.44 20.99
CA VAL A 151 -43.11 24.76 19.73
C VAL A 151 -42.21 25.38 18.63
N LEU A 152 -42.19 26.72 18.54
CA LEU A 152 -41.34 27.43 17.58
C LEU A 152 -39.85 27.15 17.81
N CYS A 153 -39.40 27.21 19.06
CA CYS A 153 -38.02 26.90 19.42
C CYS A 153 -37.63 25.47 19.00
N LYS A 154 -38.54 24.53 19.25
CA LYS A 154 -38.32 23.12 18.86
C LYS A 154 -38.22 22.96 17.32
N ASN A 155 -39.12 23.60 16.57
CA ASN A 155 -39.13 23.52 15.12
C ASN A 155 -37.89 24.16 14.49
N ILE A 156 -37.49 25.35 14.96
CA ILE A 156 -36.27 26.01 14.46
C ILE A 156 -35.03 25.14 14.73
N ARG A 157 -34.96 24.54 15.91
CA ARG A 157 -33.84 23.63 16.24
C ARG A 157 -33.82 22.38 15.33
N ILE A 158 -35.01 21.83 14.99
CA ILE A 158 -35.10 20.72 14.05
C ILE A 158 -34.59 21.12 12.68
N LEU A 159 -35.01 22.28 12.16
CA LEU A 159 -34.58 22.80 10.85
C LEU A 159 -33.08 23.07 10.80
N GLN A 160 -32.53 23.70 11.85
CA GLN A 160 -31.09 23.95 11.96
C GLN A 160 -30.29 22.64 12.01
N ASN A 161 -30.76 21.66 12.78
CA ASN A 161 -30.14 20.34 12.83
C ASN A 161 -30.22 19.65 11.47
N GLU A 162 -31.37 19.69 10.79
CA GLU A 162 -31.56 19.10 9.46
C GLU A 162 -30.58 19.69 8.43
N ASP A 163 -30.40 21.00 8.39
CA ASP A 163 -29.45 21.67 7.50
C ASP A 163 -27.99 21.24 7.80
N GLN A 164 -27.63 21.18 9.07
CA GLN A 164 -26.31 20.71 9.48
C GLN A 164 -26.08 19.23 9.15
N TYR A 165 -27.08 18.37 9.40
CA TYR A 165 -26.98 16.96 9.02
C TYR A 165 -26.92 16.78 7.51
N ARG A 166 -27.63 17.58 6.73
CA ARG A 166 -27.57 17.55 5.26
C ARG A 166 -26.17 17.94 4.75
N LYS A 167 -25.58 19.00 5.32
CA LYS A 167 -24.21 19.42 4.99
C LYS A 167 -23.20 18.33 5.35
N LEU A 168 -23.33 17.74 6.53
CA LEU A 168 -22.45 16.66 6.98
C LEU A 168 -22.62 15.40 6.11
N TYR A 169 -23.85 15.06 5.72
CA TYR A 169 -24.12 13.93 4.81
C TYR A 169 -23.45 14.13 3.46
N ASN A 170 -23.62 15.30 2.84
CA ASN A 170 -22.98 15.61 1.56
C ASN A 170 -21.46 15.53 1.65
N MET A 171 -20.87 15.98 2.77
CA MET A 171 -19.43 15.85 3.02
C MET A 171 -18.98 14.40 3.23
N THR A 172 -19.76 13.63 3.96
CA THR A 172 -19.45 12.21 4.18
C THR A 172 -19.46 11.44 2.84
N ASP A 173 -20.41 11.76 1.96
CA ASP A 173 -20.48 11.18 0.60
C ASP A 173 -19.25 11.58 -0.24
N LEU A 174 -18.82 12.83 -0.14
CA LEU A 174 -17.61 13.33 -0.79
C LEU A 174 -16.35 12.64 -0.25
N PHE A 175 -16.26 12.41 1.06
CA PHE A 175 -15.16 11.68 1.70
C PHE A 175 -15.11 10.21 1.28
N HIS A 176 -16.26 9.58 1.01
CA HIS A 176 -16.31 8.22 0.49
C HIS A 176 -15.93 8.12 -1.00
N SER A 177 -16.07 9.20 -1.76
CA SER A 177 -15.76 9.22 -3.19
C SER A 177 -14.29 9.50 -3.50
N THR A 178 -13.51 10.01 -2.53
CA THR A 178 -12.09 10.33 -2.72
C THR A 178 -11.20 9.51 -1.80
N MET A 179 -10.05 9.10 -2.35
CA MET A 179 -8.95 8.49 -1.58
C MET A 179 -7.76 9.46 -1.44
N ASP A 180 -7.93 10.71 -1.90
CA ASP A 180 -6.92 11.74 -1.77
C ASP A 180 -7.03 12.40 -0.39
N ILE A 181 -5.98 12.22 0.39
CA ILE A 181 -5.90 12.67 1.77
C ILE A 181 -5.85 14.19 1.86
N ASP A 182 -5.14 14.85 0.93
CA ASP A 182 -5.05 16.31 0.90
C ASP A 182 -6.41 16.93 0.61
N LEU A 183 -7.15 16.36 -0.33
CA LEU A 183 -8.50 16.80 -0.64
C LEU A 183 -9.47 16.60 0.53
N ILE A 184 -9.35 15.51 1.28
CA ILE A 184 -10.15 15.28 2.50
C ILE A 184 -9.89 16.38 3.53
N LEU A 185 -8.62 16.68 3.81
CA LEU A 185 -8.23 17.67 4.81
C LEU A 185 -8.62 19.10 4.39
N GLU A 186 -8.44 19.44 3.13
CA GLU A 186 -8.86 20.73 2.56
C GLU A 186 -10.36 20.95 2.71
N ASN A 187 -11.17 19.95 2.38
CA ASN A 187 -12.61 20.02 2.55
C ASN A 187 -13.04 20.17 4.02
N VAL A 188 -12.32 19.55 4.95
CA VAL A 188 -12.57 19.74 6.40
C VAL A 188 -12.37 21.20 6.81
N LEU A 189 -11.25 21.81 6.40
CA LEU A 189 -10.94 23.21 6.69
C LEU A 189 -11.98 24.14 6.09
N MET A 190 -12.29 23.98 4.80
CA MET A 190 -13.30 24.78 4.10
C MET A 190 -14.67 24.69 4.76
N THR A 191 -15.06 23.49 5.18
CA THR A 191 -16.38 23.29 5.80
C THR A 191 -16.53 24.05 7.11
N ILE A 192 -15.49 24.10 7.93
CA ILE A 192 -15.58 24.87 9.17
C ILE A 192 -15.57 26.36 8.86
N GLN A 193 -14.72 26.84 7.95
CA GLN A 193 -14.68 28.25 7.56
C GLN A 193 -16.01 28.72 6.98
N ASP A 194 -16.66 27.91 6.11
CA ASP A 194 -17.96 28.25 5.52
C ASP A 194 -19.10 28.30 6.54
N ASN A 195 -19.06 27.42 7.55
CA ASN A 195 -20.11 27.37 8.58
C ASN A 195 -19.86 28.32 9.76
N PHE A 196 -18.60 28.64 10.02
CA PHE A 196 -18.16 29.49 11.14
C PHE A 196 -17.07 30.47 10.67
N PRO A 197 -17.43 31.53 9.93
CA PRO A 197 -16.46 32.47 9.34
C PRO A 197 -15.57 33.18 10.37
N ASP A 198 -16.07 33.32 11.61
CA ASP A 198 -15.35 33.99 12.73
C ASP A 198 -14.38 33.05 13.45
N PHE A 199 -14.33 31.77 13.07
CA PHE A 199 -13.44 30.79 13.70
C PHE A 199 -12.18 30.59 12.85
N ASN A 200 -11.05 30.41 13.55
CA ASN A 200 -9.82 29.95 12.93
C ASN A 200 -9.64 28.45 13.16
N VAL A 201 -9.07 27.75 12.18
CA VAL A 201 -8.99 26.29 12.19
C VAL A 201 -7.58 25.83 11.87
N GLU A 202 -7.05 24.93 12.71
CA GLU A 202 -5.76 24.28 12.50
C GLU A 202 -5.89 22.76 12.54
N LEU A 203 -5.11 22.09 11.70
CA LEU A 203 -4.99 20.63 11.68
C LEU A 203 -3.65 20.24 12.31
N ILE A 204 -3.70 19.42 13.36
CA ILE A 204 -2.52 18.88 14.03
C ILE A 204 -2.54 17.37 13.79
N LEU A 205 -1.67 16.87 12.89
CA LEU A 205 -1.67 15.46 12.51
C LEU A 205 -0.50 14.70 13.14
N SER A 206 -0.69 13.41 13.41
CA SER A 206 0.37 12.54 13.93
C SER A 206 1.51 12.37 12.91
N ASN A 207 2.75 12.27 13.40
CA ASN A 207 3.98 12.23 12.59
C ASN A 207 4.16 10.96 11.71
N ASP A 208 3.25 9.99 11.77
CA ASP A 208 3.32 8.74 10.98
C ASP A 208 3.08 8.93 9.47
N GLN A 209 3.21 10.14 8.98
CA GLN A 209 2.82 10.47 7.61
C GLN A 209 3.95 11.24 6.91
N ASP A 210 4.78 10.50 6.15
CA ASP A 210 5.64 11.07 5.10
C ASP A 210 4.74 11.77 4.06
N ARG A 211 4.57 13.09 4.18
CA ARG A 211 3.72 13.86 3.26
C ARG A 211 4.41 15.13 2.78
N GLN A 212 4.41 15.27 1.48
CA GLN A 212 4.51 16.54 0.81
C GLN A 212 3.09 17.08 0.61
N THR A 213 2.46 17.62 1.66
CA THR A 213 1.13 18.25 1.55
C THR A 213 1.29 19.72 1.18
N LYS A 214 0.34 20.22 0.37
CA LYS A 214 0.22 21.65 0.03
C LYS A 214 -0.50 22.45 1.13
N ILE A 215 -1.08 21.77 2.11
CA ILE A 215 -1.86 22.33 3.21
C ILE A 215 -0.93 22.60 4.38
N ASP A 216 -1.12 23.73 5.06
CA ASP A 216 -0.39 24.03 6.29
C ASP A 216 -0.91 23.14 7.43
N ILE A 217 -0.14 22.08 7.73
CA ILE A 217 -0.47 21.08 8.73
C ILE A 217 0.61 21.09 9.80
N LYS A 218 0.20 21.28 11.03
CA LYS A 218 1.10 21.22 12.17
C LYS A 218 1.37 19.75 12.56
N PRO A 219 2.63 19.31 12.64
CA PRO A 219 2.94 17.97 13.13
C PRO A 219 2.68 17.88 14.64
N PHE A 220 2.02 16.82 15.09
CA PHE A 220 1.78 16.56 16.50
C PHE A 220 3.08 16.19 17.22
N ASN A 221 3.40 16.93 18.28
CA ASN A 221 4.60 16.68 19.08
C ASN A 221 4.26 16.68 20.58
N TYR A 222 4.32 15.52 21.22
CA TYR A 222 4.04 15.33 22.64
C TYR A 222 4.80 16.28 23.59
N LEU A 223 5.99 16.74 23.20
CA LEU A 223 6.83 17.58 24.04
C LEU A 223 6.49 19.08 23.95
N SER A 224 5.84 19.51 22.87
CA SER A 224 5.58 20.93 22.61
C SER A 224 4.10 21.28 22.54
N GLU A 225 3.19 20.29 22.52
CA GLU A 225 1.75 20.56 22.47
C GLU A 225 1.18 20.93 23.84
N ARG A 226 0.04 21.65 23.81
CA ARG A 226 -0.72 22.04 25.01
C ARG A 226 -1.30 20.81 25.70
N PRO A 227 -1.42 20.80 27.04
CA PRO A 227 -1.97 19.66 27.78
C PRO A 227 -3.35 19.22 27.30
N THR A 228 -4.23 20.16 26.93
CA THR A 228 -5.59 19.90 26.45
C THR A 228 -5.60 19.23 25.06
N VAL A 229 -4.64 19.55 24.19
CA VAL A 229 -4.45 18.90 22.90
C VAL A 229 -3.99 17.45 23.10
N ILE A 230 -3.03 17.24 24.02
CA ILE A 230 -2.55 15.90 24.39
C ILE A 230 -3.69 15.08 25.00
N GLU A 231 -4.47 15.68 25.92
CA GLU A 231 -5.63 15.03 26.52
C GLU A 231 -6.67 14.60 25.47
N ALA A 232 -7.00 15.50 24.52
CA ALA A 232 -7.91 15.18 23.42
C ALA A 232 -7.39 14.01 22.57
N PHE A 233 -6.08 14.00 22.26
CA PHE A 233 -5.44 12.95 21.47
C PHE A 233 -5.42 11.60 22.20
N VAL A 234 -5.15 11.60 23.51
CA VAL A 234 -5.07 10.35 24.29
C VAL A 234 -6.46 9.80 24.65
N SER A 235 -7.38 10.71 25.09
CA SER A 235 -8.72 10.28 25.53
C SER A 235 -9.69 10.01 24.38
N GLY A 236 -9.42 10.57 23.19
CA GLY A 236 -10.35 10.53 22.06
C GLY A 236 -11.65 11.30 22.31
N LYS A 237 -11.61 12.29 23.22
CA LYS A 237 -12.74 13.17 23.56
C LYS A 237 -12.41 14.61 23.24
N ILE A 238 -13.44 15.41 22.97
CA ILE A 238 -13.27 16.87 22.82
C ILE A 238 -12.80 17.46 24.14
N THR A 239 -11.86 18.37 24.05
CA THR A 239 -11.39 19.21 25.18
C THR A 239 -11.53 20.68 24.84
N PHE A 240 -11.67 21.49 25.88
CA PHE A 240 -11.79 22.95 25.78
C PHE A 240 -10.68 23.63 26.58
N GLU A 241 -10.21 24.75 26.06
CA GLU A 241 -9.20 25.57 26.74
C GLU A 241 -9.47 27.05 26.51
N LEU A 242 -9.33 27.85 27.58
CA LEU A 242 -9.27 29.28 27.48
C LEU A 242 -7.79 29.70 27.36
N ALA A 243 -7.34 29.92 26.14
CA ALA A 243 -5.95 30.29 25.85
C ALA A 243 -5.76 31.80 25.99
N SER A 244 -5.52 32.25 27.21
CA SER A 244 -5.33 33.71 27.52
C SER A 244 -4.09 34.27 26.82
N ASP A 245 -3.07 33.48 26.57
CA ASP A 245 -1.85 33.81 25.81
C ASP A 245 -2.12 34.12 24.34
N MET A 246 -3.11 33.44 23.74
CA MET A 246 -3.53 33.61 22.33
C MET A 246 -4.79 34.47 22.18
N ASN A 247 -5.37 34.94 23.31
CA ASN A 247 -6.62 35.69 23.35
C ASN A 247 -7.79 34.99 22.64
N CYS A 248 -7.90 33.67 22.79
CA CYS A 248 -8.94 32.86 22.15
C CYS A 248 -9.44 31.73 23.05
N SER A 249 -10.63 31.22 22.72
CA SER A 249 -11.19 29.99 23.27
C SER A 249 -10.94 28.83 22.27
N LEU A 250 -10.28 27.75 22.71
CA LEU A 250 -9.91 26.61 21.89
C LEU A 250 -10.86 25.44 22.13
N LEU A 251 -11.23 24.77 21.05
CA LEU A 251 -11.90 23.48 21.03
C LEU A 251 -11.00 22.50 20.28
N ASN A 252 -10.58 21.40 20.91
CA ASN A 252 -9.76 20.35 20.33
C ASN A 252 -10.60 19.11 20.08
N ALA A 253 -10.91 18.81 18.83
CA ALA A 253 -11.66 17.64 18.42
C ALA A 253 -10.74 16.56 17.82
N PRO A 254 -10.69 15.36 18.40
CA PRO A 254 -9.85 14.28 17.86
C PRO A 254 -10.37 13.79 16.51
N ILE A 255 -9.51 13.79 15.50
CA ILE A 255 -9.73 13.17 14.18
C ILE A 255 -9.55 11.67 14.36
N LYS A 256 -10.64 11.00 14.72
CA LYS A 256 -10.64 9.59 15.12
C LYS A 256 -11.30 8.72 14.08
N GLY A 257 -10.54 7.73 13.57
CA GLY A 257 -11.07 6.59 12.83
C GLY A 257 -11.50 5.43 13.75
N ARG A 258 -11.67 4.26 13.18
CA ARG A 258 -12.04 3.04 13.92
C ARG A 258 -10.87 2.45 14.70
N GLN A 259 -9.65 2.50 14.14
CA GLN A 259 -8.46 1.87 14.67
C GLN A 259 -7.54 2.85 15.42
N ALA A 260 -7.49 4.13 15.00
CA ALA A 260 -6.55 5.10 15.54
C ALA A 260 -7.09 6.53 15.57
N ILE A 261 -6.37 7.39 16.27
CA ILE A 261 -6.53 8.85 16.21
C ILE A 261 -5.44 9.37 15.29
N TYR A 262 -5.84 10.05 14.21
CA TYR A 262 -4.95 10.54 13.15
C TYR A 262 -4.44 11.95 13.41
N GLY A 263 -5.10 12.67 14.31
CA GLY A 263 -4.73 14.04 14.68
C GLY A 263 -5.80 14.73 15.47
N ILE A 264 -5.67 16.06 15.56
CA ILE A 264 -6.61 16.95 16.23
C ILE A 264 -7.06 18.04 15.24
N LEU A 265 -8.34 18.25 15.17
CA LEU A 265 -8.97 19.41 14.56
C LEU A 265 -9.12 20.45 15.66
N GLN A 266 -8.25 21.46 15.65
CA GLN A 266 -8.29 22.57 16.61
C GLN A 266 -9.07 23.74 16.02
N VAL A 267 -10.12 24.15 16.73
CA VAL A 267 -10.95 25.29 16.34
C VAL A 267 -10.80 26.39 17.39
N SER A 268 -10.42 27.58 16.94
CA SER A 268 -10.26 28.76 17.83
C SER A 268 -11.32 29.81 17.54
N ALA A 269 -11.95 30.28 18.59
CA ALA A 269 -12.95 31.36 18.60
C ALA A 269 -12.44 32.55 19.43
N PRO A 270 -13.04 33.73 19.31
CA PRO A 270 -12.69 34.90 20.16
C PRO A 270 -12.71 34.54 21.65
N ILE A 271 -11.88 35.24 22.44
CA ILE A 271 -11.78 35.01 23.89
C ILE A 271 -13.16 35.06 24.57
N ASN A 272 -13.38 34.17 25.54
CA ASN A 272 -14.65 34.00 26.26
C ASN A 272 -15.82 33.51 25.38
N TYR A 273 -15.55 33.03 24.16
CA TYR A 273 -16.58 32.36 23.36
C TYR A 273 -16.97 31.04 23.98
N VAL A 274 -18.26 30.83 24.18
CA VAL A 274 -18.81 29.56 24.66
C VAL A 274 -19.41 28.81 23.47
N TYR A 275 -18.83 27.67 23.10
CA TYR A 275 -19.36 26.85 22.02
C TYR A 275 -20.73 26.29 22.39
N SER A 276 -21.71 26.44 21.51
CA SER A 276 -23.02 25.81 21.69
C SER A 276 -22.93 24.29 21.51
N SER A 277 -23.87 23.56 22.13
CA SER A 277 -23.91 22.09 21.96
C SER A 277 -24.02 21.64 20.50
N ILE A 278 -24.70 22.45 19.69
CA ILE A 278 -24.88 22.19 18.24
C ILE A 278 -23.54 22.32 17.49
N GLN A 279 -22.75 23.35 17.80
CA GLN A 279 -21.43 23.57 17.21
C GLN A 279 -20.45 22.46 17.63
N GLU A 280 -20.47 22.11 18.90
CA GLU A 280 -19.65 21.02 19.44
C GLU A 280 -19.97 19.68 18.72
N ASP A 281 -21.28 19.35 18.59
CA ASP A 281 -21.72 18.14 17.92
C ASP A 281 -21.34 18.14 16.43
N PHE A 282 -21.46 19.28 15.75
CA PHE A 282 -21.06 19.41 14.34
C PHE A 282 -19.56 19.19 14.17
N ILE A 283 -18.72 19.86 14.95
CA ILE A 283 -17.26 19.73 14.89
C ILE A 283 -16.84 18.29 15.23
N ARG A 284 -17.49 17.67 16.24
CA ARG A 284 -17.26 16.27 16.61
C ARG A 284 -17.55 15.32 15.46
N MET A 285 -18.72 15.47 14.82
CA MET A 285 -19.13 14.62 13.71
C MET A 285 -18.22 14.79 12.50
N LEU A 286 -17.83 16.02 12.19
CA LEU A 286 -16.89 16.33 11.11
C LEU A 286 -15.52 15.70 11.38
N ALA A 287 -14.98 15.84 12.60
CA ALA A 287 -13.70 15.23 12.98
C ALA A 287 -13.74 13.68 12.89
N HIS A 288 -14.86 13.07 13.30
CA HIS A 288 -15.05 11.62 13.15
C HIS A 288 -15.19 11.19 11.70
N ALA A 289 -15.97 11.89 10.89
CA ALA A 289 -16.10 11.59 9.46
C ALA A 289 -14.75 11.70 8.75
N SER A 290 -13.99 12.74 9.05
CA SER A 290 -12.63 12.95 8.55
C SER A 290 -11.67 11.83 8.98
N GLY A 291 -11.74 11.41 10.25
CA GLY A 291 -10.93 10.32 10.77
C GLY A 291 -11.19 9.00 10.05
N ASN A 292 -12.45 8.66 9.80
CA ASN A 292 -12.82 7.47 9.03
C ASN A 292 -12.37 7.58 7.56
N ALA A 293 -12.48 8.76 6.95
CA ALA A 293 -12.04 8.98 5.58
C ALA A 293 -10.52 8.86 5.43
N LEU A 294 -9.76 9.45 6.36
CA LEU A 294 -8.30 9.33 6.40
C LEU A 294 -7.85 7.88 6.61
N GLU A 295 -8.52 7.14 7.48
CA GLU A 295 -8.26 5.73 7.69
C GLU A 295 -8.47 4.92 6.42
N ASN A 296 -9.61 5.11 5.75
CA ASN A 296 -9.92 4.43 4.50
C ASN A 296 -8.91 4.77 3.39
N ALA A 297 -8.55 6.04 3.23
CA ALA A 297 -7.55 6.48 2.28
C ALA A 297 -6.17 5.85 2.57
N LYS A 298 -5.75 5.83 3.84
CA LYS A 298 -4.49 5.19 4.27
C LYS A 298 -4.50 3.69 3.97
N LEU A 299 -5.57 2.98 4.33
CA LEU A 299 -5.72 1.55 4.05
C LEU A 299 -5.74 1.25 2.55
N TYR A 300 -6.41 2.10 1.76
CA TYR A 300 -6.41 2.00 0.31
C TYR A 300 -5.01 2.14 -0.28
N HIS A 301 -4.26 3.17 0.10
CA HIS A 301 -2.89 3.37 -0.37
C HIS A 301 -1.95 2.24 0.06
N GLN A 302 -2.08 1.75 1.30
CA GLN A 302 -1.32 0.59 1.78
C GLN A 302 -1.66 -0.67 0.98
N SER A 303 -2.95 -0.93 0.72
CA SER A 303 -3.40 -2.07 -0.07
C SER A 303 -2.89 -2.00 -1.51
N HIS A 304 -2.99 -0.84 -2.15
CA HIS A 304 -2.46 -0.63 -3.51
C HIS A 304 -0.95 -0.85 -3.59
N ARG A 305 -0.22 -0.37 -2.59
CA ARG A 305 1.23 -0.59 -2.50
C ARG A 305 1.55 -2.07 -2.37
N LEU A 306 0.87 -2.78 -1.47
CA LEU A 306 1.05 -4.23 -1.30
C LEU A 306 0.74 -5.02 -2.58
N ILE A 307 -0.33 -4.66 -3.29
CA ILE A 307 -0.66 -5.28 -4.59
C ILE A 307 0.46 -5.05 -5.60
N SER A 308 0.96 -3.82 -5.72
CA SER A 308 2.07 -3.47 -6.61
C SER A 308 3.34 -4.25 -6.26
N ASP A 309 3.67 -4.35 -4.97
CA ASP A 309 4.83 -5.11 -4.48
C ASP A 309 4.70 -6.60 -4.80
N LEU A 310 3.52 -7.19 -4.57
CA LEU A 310 3.24 -8.58 -4.90
C LEU A 310 3.28 -8.85 -6.41
N GLN A 311 2.77 -7.93 -7.23
CA GLN A 311 2.87 -8.03 -8.69
C GLN A 311 4.34 -8.02 -9.14
N LEU A 312 5.14 -7.11 -8.61
CA LEU A 312 6.57 -7.01 -8.90
C LEU A 312 7.31 -8.32 -8.53
N ILE A 313 7.05 -8.87 -7.34
CA ILE A 313 7.63 -10.13 -6.87
C ILE A 313 7.23 -11.28 -7.81
N ASN A 314 5.94 -11.36 -8.14
CA ASN A 314 5.42 -12.44 -8.98
C ASN A 314 5.95 -12.36 -10.42
N GLU A 315 5.97 -11.19 -11.05
CA GLU A 315 6.54 -10.98 -12.37
C GLU A 315 8.04 -11.32 -12.40
N THR A 316 8.78 -10.89 -11.37
CA THR A 316 10.21 -11.20 -11.23
C THR A 316 10.43 -12.68 -11.10
N SER A 317 9.72 -13.36 -10.21
CA SER A 317 9.80 -14.81 -10.02
C SER A 317 9.42 -15.59 -11.28
N HIS A 318 8.34 -15.19 -11.95
CA HIS A 318 7.89 -15.84 -13.19
C HIS A 318 8.96 -15.76 -14.28
N ARG A 319 9.59 -14.58 -14.43
CA ARG A 319 10.60 -14.35 -15.44
C ARG A 319 11.89 -15.12 -15.15
N LEU A 320 12.31 -15.18 -13.89
CA LEU A 320 13.46 -15.97 -13.46
C LEU A 320 13.26 -17.49 -13.63
N ASN A 321 12.02 -17.97 -13.57
CA ASN A 321 11.68 -19.38 -13.83
C ASN A 321 11.59 -19.75 -15.31
N MET A 322 11.72 -18.78 -16.23
CA MET A 322 11.88 -19.07 -17.66
C MET A 322 13.24 -19.70 -17.94
N LYS A 323 13.47 -20.18 -19.20
CA LYS A 323 14.77 -20.74 -19.63
C LYS A 323 15.83 -19.62 -19.79
N LEU A 324 16.14 -18.91 -18.71
CA LEU A 324 17.24 -17.95 -18.66
C LEU A 324 18.49 -18.67 -18.16
N ASP A 325 19.65 -18.29 -18.70
CA ASP A 325 20.91 -18.69 -18.08
C ASP A 325 21.17 -17.90 -16.78
N ARG A 326 22.14 -18.35 -16.01
CA ARG A 326 22.47 -17.74 -14.71
C ARG A 326 22.84 -16.26 -14.83
N ASN A 327 23.60 -15.88 -15.86
CA ASN A 327 24.05 -14.51 -16.07
C ASN A 327 22.89 -13.60 -16.48
N GLU A 328 22.02 -14.08 -17.37
CA GLU A 328 20.79 -13.36 -17.74
C GLU A 328 19.88 -13.10 -16.54
N MET A 329 19.81 -14.06 -15.59
CA MET A 329 19.03 -13.89 -14.34
C MET A 329 19.54 -12.73 -13.49
N PHE A 330 20.86 -12.65 -13.26
CA PHE A 330 21.44 -11.58 -12.46
C PHE A 330 21.38 -10.21 -13.16
N LEU A 331 21.54 -10.17 -14.48
CA LEU A 331 21.32 -8.95 -15.26
C LEU A 331 19.87 -8.47 -15.20
N PHE A 332 18.93 -9.41 -15.23
CA PHE A 332 17.51 -9.07 -15.06
C PHE A 332 17.22 -8.55 -13.65
N LEU A 333 17.75 -9.21 -12.60
CA LEU A 333 17.59 -8.74 -11.21
C LEU A 333 18.20 -7.35 -11.01
N ASN A 334 19.39 -7.10 -11.58
CA ASN A 334 19.98 -5.75 -11.54
C ASN A 334 19.00 -4.70 -12.07
N LYS A 335 18.43 -4.92 -13.26
CA LYS A 335 17.45 -4.00 -13.86
C LYS A 335 16.23 -3.77 -12.97
N GLN A 336 15.74 -4.82 -12.31
CA GLN A 336 14.58 -4.71 -11.41
C GLN A 336 14.93 -3.92 -10.15
N LEU A 337 16.07 -4.20 -9.52
CA LEU A 337 16.51 -3.47 -8.32
C LEU A 337 16.81 -2.01 -8.63
N MET A 338 17.47 -1.71 -9.78
CA MET A 338 17.69 -0.34 -10.24
C MET A 338 16.39 0.43 -10.41
N LYS A 339 15.39 -0.19 -11.04
CA LYS A 339 14.08 0.43 -11.26
C LYS A 339 13.31 0.67 -9.96
N SER A 340 13.34 -0.30 -9.03
CA SER A 340 12.50 -0.29 -7.82
C SER A 340 13.10 0.54 -6.68
N PHE A 341 14.41 0.54 -6.52
CA PHE A 341 15.09 1.15 -5.37
C PHE A 341 16.02 2.30 -5.74
N GLN A 342 16.30 2.50 -7.03
CA GLN A 342 17.19 3.56 -7.55
C GLN A 342 18.55 3.62 -6.83
N PRO A 343 19.19 2.49 -6.52
CA PRO A 343 20.51 2.50 -5.90
C PRO A 343 21.55 3.04 -6.87
N MET A 344 22.68 3.51 -6.36
CA MET A 344 23.83 3.88 -7.20
C MET A 344 24.65 2.68 -7.60
N GLU A 345 24.80 1.70 -6.68
CA GLU A 345 25.58 0.49 -6.90
C GLU A 345 24.81 -0.75 -6.48
N ILE A 346 24.98 -1.83 -7.24
CA ILE A 346 24.40 -3.15 -6.97
C ILE A 346 25.45 -4.24 -7.06
N CYS A 347 25.41 -5.17 -6.12
CA CYS A 347 26.28 -6.33 -6.09
C CYS A 347 25.46 -7.61 -5.89
N PHE A 348 25.83 -8.66 -6.61
CA PHE A 348 25.41 -10.02 -6.37
C PHE A 348 26.63 -10.91 -6.20
N VAL A 349 26.69 -11.61 -5.10
CA VAL A 349 27.78 -12.49 -4.75
C VAL A 349 27.23 -13.90 -4.54
N LEU A 350 27.86 -14.90 -5.13
CA LEU A 350 27.53 -16.31 -4.91
C LEU A 350 28.67 -17.01 -4.16
N LYS A 351 28.31 -17.95 -3.33
CA LYS A 351 29.24 -18.79 -2.58
C LYS A 351 29.62 -20.02 -3.44
N ASN A 352 30.89 -20.12 -3.81
CA ASN A 352 31.44 -21.31 -4.45
C ASN A 352 32.36 -22.01 -3.46
N ASN A 353 31.90 -23.13 -2.90
CA ASN A 353 32.56 -23.86 -1.82
C ASN A 353 32.84 -22.98 -0.59
N THR A 354 34.04 -22.42 -0.47
CA THR A 354 34.48 -21.57 0.64
C THR A 354 34.67 -20.09 0.26
N GLU A 355 34.60 -19.75 -1.02
CA GLU A 355 34.86 -18.40 -1.51
C GLU A 355 33.61 -17.73 -2.07
N PHE A 356 33.50 -16.43 -1.85
CA PHE A 356 32.46 -15.60 -2.41
C PHE A 356 32.93 -15.00 -3.75
N THR A 357 32.20 -15.27 -4.82
CA THR A 357 32.52 -14.80 -6.18
C THR A 357 31.47 -13.80 -6.65
N LEU A 358 31.96 -12.71 -7.26
CA LEU A 358 31.12 -11.68 -7.86
C LEU A 358 30.47 -12.20 -9.15
N THR A 359 29.20 -11.86 -9.37
CA THR A 359 28.47 -12.29 -10.59
C THR A 359 28.38 -11.14 -11.61
N GLU A 360 28.08 -11.47 -12.89
CA GLU A 360 27.88 -10.52 -14.00
C GLU A 360 26.67 -9.66 -13.70
N GLY A 361 25.95 -9.49 -12.92
CA GLY A 361 24.87 -8.54 -12.63
C GLY A 361 25.32 -7.40 -11.72
N SER A 362 26.57 -7.43 -11.27
CA SER A 362 27.14 -6.45 -10.34
C SER A 362 27.70 -5.24 -11.08
N THR A 363 27.65 -4.05 -10.45
CA THR A 363 28.24 -2.84 -11.01
C THR A 363 29.78 -2.84 -10.88
N GLU A 364 30.46 -2.08 -11.74
CA GLU A 364 31.93 -2.06 -11.81
C GLU A 364 32.60 -1.61 -10.51
N PHE A 365 31.91 -0.81 -9.70
CA PHE A 365 32.41 -0.37 -8.39
C PHE A 365 32.87 -1.54 -7.52
N PHE A 366 32.14 -2.65 -7.50
CA PHE A 366 32.46 -3.80 -6.65
C PHE A 366 33.69 -4.60 -7.08
N HIS A 367 34.24 -4.32 -8.27
CA HIS A 367 35.56 -4.83 -8.69
C HIS A 367 36.72 -4.04 -8.11
N THR A 368 36.49 -2.83 -7.58
CA THR A 368 37.48 -1.99 -6.94
C THR A 368 37.82 -2.47 -5.52
N GLU A 369 38.98 -2.06 -5.01
CA GLU A 369 39.35 -2.36 -3.60
C GLU A 369 38.38 -1.75 -2.59
N GLU A 370 37.77 -0.63 -2.91
CA GLU A 370 36.74 -0.03 -2.04
C GLU A 370 35.45 -0.85 -2.06
N GLY A 371 34.96 -1.27 -3.22
CA GLY A 371 33.81 -2.16 -3.34
C GLY A 371 33.98 -3.49 -2.62
N LYS A 372 35.18 -4.08 -2.68
CA LYS A 372 35.53 -5.30 -1.95
C LYS A 372 35.43 -5.14 -0.43
N ARG A 373 35.66 -3.94 0.12
CA ARG A 373 35.48 -3.70 1.56
C ARG A 373 34.01 -3.88 1.99
N TYR A 374 33.06 -3.40 1.18
CA TYR A 374 31.64 -3.63 1.45
C TYR A 374 31.28 -5.11 1.36
N ILE A 375 31.79 -5.82 0.34
CA ILE A 375 31.58 -7.27 0.19
C ILE A 375 32.11 -8.01 1.42
N ASN A 376 33.35 -7.74 1.85
CA ASN A 376 33.97 -8.40 3.00
C ASN A 376 33.24 -8.10 4.31
N TYR A 377 32.76 -6.87 4.49
CA TYR A 377 31.94 -6.50 5.66
C TYR A 377 30.66 -7.31 5.73
N VAL A 378 29.92 -7.38 4.61
CA VAL A 378 28.65 -8.11 4.50
C VAL A 378 28.88 -9.62 4.59
N ALA A 379 29.93 -10.16 3.96
CA ALA A 379 30.30 -11.57 4.03
C ALA A 379 30.58 -12.00 5.48
N LYS A 380 31.37 -11.21 6.21
CA LYS A 380 31.65 -11.46 7.64
C LYS A 380 30.40 -11.40 8.50
N HIS A 381 29.44 -10.53 8.19
CA HIS A 381 28.16 -10.51 8.89
C HIS A 381 27.38 -11.81 8.64
N PHE A 382 27.27 -12.23 7.39
CA PHE A 382 26.52 -13.43 7.02
C PHE A 382 27.20 -14.76 7.40
N GLU A 383 28.48 -14.75 7.73
CA GLU A 383 29.14 -15.88 8.39
C GLU A 383 28.65 -16.10 9.81
N ASN A 384 28.23 -15.03 10.51
CA ASN A 384 27.81 -15.06 11.90
C ASN A 384 26.28 -15.05 12.08
N SER A 385 25.54 -14.46 11.16
CA SER A 385 24.08 -14.31 11.24
C SER A 385 23.45 -14.30 9.85
N PRO A 386 22.38 -15.08 9.60
CA PRO A 386 21.63 -15.02 8.34
C PRO A 386 20.68 -13.83 8.24
N GLU A 387 20.70 -12.91 9.20
CA GLU A 387 19.77 -11.78 9.22
C GLU A 387 20.16 -10.72 8.19
N PRO A 388 19.20 -10.22 7.38
CA PRO A 388 19.43 -9.15 6.43
C PRO A 388 19.95 -7.87 7.11
N LEU A 389 20.82 -7.14 6.42
CA LEU A 389 21.41 -5.88 6.91
C LEU A 389 20.68 -4.68 6.31
N PHE A 390 20.24 -3.77 7.18
CA PHE A 390 19.75 -2.45 6.83
C PHE A 390 20.55 -1.38 7.57
N ILE A 391 21.36 -0.61 6.86
CA ILE A 391 22.23 0.42 7.43
C ILE A 391 21.86 1.75 6.77
N ALA A 392 21.21 2.61 7.54
CA ALA A 392 20.78 3.92 7.07
C ALA A 392 21.94 4.94 6.99
N ASP A 393 22.99 4.76 7.81
CA ASP A 393 24.20 5.59 7.83
C ASP A 393 25.44 4.74 8.13
N CYS A 394 26.20 4.45 7.08
CA CYS A 394 27.45 3.68 7.14
C CYS A 394 28.63 4.47 7.74
N SER A 395 28.54 5.79 7.84
CA SER A 395 29.66 6.65 8.30
C SER A 395 30.15 6.28 9.70
N ARG A 396 29.29 5.65 10.49
CA ARG A 396 29.57 5.22 11.88
C ARG A 396 30.23 3.84 12.00
N LEU A 397 30.21 3.03 10.93
CA LEU A 397 30.53 1.59 11.02
C LEU A 397 31.89 1.20 10.45
N VAL A 398 32.37 1.84 9.42
CA VAL A 398 33.54 1.36 8.65
C VAL A 398 34.67 2.39 8.53
N GLY A 399 34.61 3.53 9.23
CA GLY A 399 35.65 4.57 9.21
C GLY A 399 35.32 5.75 8.28
N LYS A 400 36.09 6.83 8.38
CA LYS A 400 35.76 8.17 7.89
C LYS A 400 35.75 8.39 6.37
N GLU A 401 35.97 7.39 5.52
CA GLU A 401 36.12 7.57 4.08
C GLU A 401 35.35 6.54 3.24
N LEU A 402 34.06 6.38 3.50
CA LEU A 402 33.20 5.58 2.62
C LEU A 402 32.49 6.48 1.61
N GLN A 403 32.50 6.08 0.34
CA GLN A 403 31.83 6.78 -0.73
C GLN A 403 30.30 6.69 -0.64
N TYR A 404 29.77 5.60 -0.05
CA TYR A 404 28.34 5.31 0.07
C TYR A 404 27.95 5.21 1.52
N ASN A 405 26.86 5.92 1.88
CA ASN A 405 26.44 6.09 3.27
C ASN A 405 25.23 5.23 3.67
N SER A 406 24.39 4.81 2.73
CA SER A 406 23.29 3.88 3.03
C SER A 406 23.45 2.57 2.28
N MET A 407 23.11 1.47 2.97
CA MET A 407 23.28 0.11 2.46
C MET A 407 22.11 -0.79 2.87
N MET A 408 21.66 -1.61 1.91
CA MET A 408 20.86 -2.79 2.20
C MET A 408 21.60 -4.02 1.68
N ALA A 409 21.69 -5.07 2.51
CA ALA A 409 22.27 -6.35 2.10
C ALA A 409 21.36 -7.49 2.50
N ILE A 410 21.00 -8.33 1.54
CA ILE A 410 20.05 -9.42 1.70
C ILE A 410 20.70 -10.75 1.34
N PRO A 411 20.68 -11.76 2.26
CA PRO A 411 21.22 -13.09 1.96
C PRO A 411 20.30 -13.84 1.00
N MET A 412 20.90 -14.61 0.11
CA MET A 412 20.23 -15.60 -0.74
C MET A 412 20.28 -16.95 -0.01
N ILE A 413 19.15 -17.30 0.59
CA ILE A 413 19.05 -18.53 1.42
C ILE A 413 18.33 -19.61 0.62
N VAL A 414 18.97 -20.77 0.51
CA VAL A 414 18.43 -22.00 -0.09
C VAL A 414 18.64 -23.14 0.89
N GLU A 415 17.61 -23.91 1.21
CA GLU A 415 17.69 -25.08 2.12
C GLU A 415 18.46 -24.82 3.45
N GLN A 416 18.22 -23.64 4.06
CA GLN A 416 18.88 -23.16 5.30
C GLN A 416 20.37 -22.82 5.15
N SER A 417 20.95 -22.86 3.95
CA SER A 417 22.30 -22.37 3.68
C SER A 417 22.27 -21.00 3.00
N ILE A 418 23.30 -20.19 3.23
CA ILE A 418 23.53 -18.95 2.51
C ILE A 418 24.36 -19.27 1.27
N ASP A 419 23.73 -19.26 0.11
CA ASP A 419 24.35 -19.54 -1.17
C ASP A 419 24.89 -18.28 -1.85
N GLY A 420 24.64 -17.13 -1.25
CA GLY A 420 25.09 -15.85 -1.73
C GLY A 420 24.39 -14.67 -1.04
N PHE A 421 24.60 -13.48 -1.55
CA PHE A 421 23.91 -12.26 -1.06
C PHE A 421 23.89 -11.18 -2.13
N SER A 422 22.97 -10.23 -1.97
CA SER A 422 22.91 -9.00 -2.77
C SER A 422 23.19 -7.79 -1.89
N ILE A 423 23.87 -6.77 -2.46
CA ILE A 423 24.10 -5.49 -1.80
C ILE A 423 23.61 -4.38 -2.72
N VAL A 424 22.94 -3.37 -2.16
CA VAL A 424 22.65 -2.10 -2.83
C VAL A 424 23.20 -0.95 -1.99
N LEU A 425 23.77 0.05 -2.65
CA LEU A 425 24.40 1.20 -2.00
C LEU A 425 23.87 2.52 -2.57
N HIS A 426 23.81 3.55 -1.70
CA HIS A 426 23.54 4.92 -2.09
C HIS A 426 24.43 5.91 -1.32
N ARG A 427 24.76 7.07 -1.93
CA ARG A 427 25.63 8.08 -1.30
C ARG A 427 24.97 8.82 -0.15
N GLU A 428 23.66 9.07 -0.25
CA GLU A 428 22.92 9.77 0.79
C GLU A 428 22.64 8.87 1.98
N SER A 429 22.81 9.38 3.20
CA SER A 429 22.37 8.71 4.41
C SER A 429 20.84 8.70 4.46
N TYR A 430 20.25 7.64 5.01
CA TYR A 430 18.78 7.46 5.13
C TYR A 430 18.02 7.44 3.79
N PHE A 431 18.69 7.15 2.66
CA PHE A 431 18.07 7.10 1.34
C PHE A 431 17.03 5.97 1.24
N PHE A 432 17.38 4.78 1.72
CA PHE A 432 16.46 3.64 1.67
C PHE A 432 15.50 3.67 2.86
N SER A 433 14.20 3.48 2.58
CA SER A 433 13.18 3.31 3.62
C SER A 433 13.13 1.88 4.13
N PHE A 434 12.55 1.68 5.32
CA PHE A 434 12.33 0.33 5.85
C PHE A 434 11.39 -0.51 4.97
N ASP A 435 10.43 0.13 4.29
CA ASP A 435 9.54 -0.53 3.34
C ASP A 435 10.31 -1.01 2.10
N SER A 436 11.24 -0.18 1.57
CA SER A 436 12.13 -0.57 0.49
C SER A 436 12.99 -1.77 0.87
N PHE A 437 13.48 -1.81 2.13
CA PHE A 437 14.21 -2.93 2.67
C PHE A 437 13.38 -4.22 2.71
N LYS A 438 12.13 -4.15 3.18
CA LYS A 438 11.19 -5.29 3.20
C LYS A 438 10.87 -5.81 1.81
N LEU A 439 10.64 -4.90 0.86
CA LEU A 439 10.38 -5.27 -0.54
C LEU A 439 11.61 -5.94 -1.16
N MET A 440 12.81 -5.37 -0.96
CA MET A 440 14.05 -5.98 -1.45
C MET A 440 14.28 -7.37 -0.83
N GLN A 441 14.03 -7.53 0.47
CA GLN A 441 14.11 -8.83 1.16
C GLN A 441 13.21 -9.86 0.49
N SER A 442 11.95 -9.51 0.20
CA SER A 442 11.00 -10.38 -0.46
C SER A 442 11.42 -10.71 -1.90
N LEU A 443 11.86 -9.72 -2.67
CA LEU A 443 12.34 -9.91 -4.05
C LEU A 443 13.54 -10.86 -4.09
N ILE A 444 14.56 -10.65 -3.28
CA ILE A 444 15.77 -11.48 -3.25
C ILE A 444 15.43 -12.90 -2.76
N HIS A 445 14.57 -13.04 -1.75
CA HIS A 445 14.17 -14.37 -1.26
C HIS A 445 13.47 -15.21 -2.35
N HIS A 446 12.50 -14.63 -3.04
CA HIS A 446 11.80 -15.31 -4.13
C HIS A 446 12.72 -15.56 -5.33
N SER A 447 13.63 -14.63 -5.61
CA SER A 447 14.62 -14.77 -6.70
C SER A 447 15.64 -15.87 -6.40
N SER A 448 16.10 -16.01 -5.16
CA SER A 448 17.06 -17.05 -4.77
C SER A 448 16.51 -18.46 -4.99
N LEU A 449 15.22 -18.68 -4.69
CA LEU A 449 14.56 -19.95 -4.98
C LEU A 449 14.49 -20.23 -6.49
N ALA A 450 14.16 -19.21 -7.31
CA ALA A 450 14.11 -19.38 -8.76
C ALA A 450 15.50 -19.67 -9.37
N ILE A 451 16.54 -18.99 -8.87
CA ILE A 451 17.94 -19.23 -9.29
C ILE A 451 18.38 -20.64 -8.91
N ALA A 452 18.14 -21.08 -7.66
CA ALA A 452 18.48 -22.40 -7.19
C ALA A 452 17.78 -23.50 -8.02
N ASN A 453 16.48 -23.33 -8.29
CA ASN A 453 15.72 -24.25 -9.14
C ASN A 453 16.28 -24.31 -10.57
N SER A 454 16.72 -23.19 -11.13
CA SER A 454 17.34 -23.16 -12.46
C SER A 454 18.70 -23.87 -12.46
N ILE A 455 19.52 -23.64 -11.45
CA ILE A 455 20.81 -24.34 -11.30
C ILE A 455 20.59 -25.84 -11.17
N LEU A 456 19.68 -26.27 -10.29
CA LEU A 456 19.35 -27.69 -10.10
C LEU A 456 18.82 -28.33 -11.39
N ARG A 457 17.93 -27.63 -12.10
CA ARG A 457 17.40 -28.10 -13.37
C ARG A 457 18.49 -28.27 -14.43
N ASN A 458 19.44 -27.33 -14.53
CA ASN A 458 20.57 -27.43 -15.44
C ASN A 458 21.49 -28.61 -15.07
N GLN A 459 21.78 -28.80 -13.77
CA GLN A 459 22.55 -29.95 -13.29
C GLN A 459 21.85 -31.28 -13.62
N LEU A 460 20.52 -31.37 -13.41
CA LEU A 460 19.73 -32.53 -13.77
C LEU A 460 19.75 -32.78 -15.30
N GLN A 461 19.67 -31.73 -16.11
CA GLN A 461 19.76 -31.82 -17.56
C GLN A 461 21.14 -32.30 -17.99
N GLU A 462 22.23 -31.78 -17.42
CA GLU A 462 23.59 -32.26 -17.68
C GLU A 462 23.75 -33.74 -17.31
N MET A 463 23.14 -34.19 -16.19
CA MET A 463 23.15 -35.62 -15.82
C MET A 463 22.37 -36.50 -16.80
N VAL A 464 21.32 -35.97 -17.42
CA VAL A 464 20.54 -36.71 -18.46
C VAL A 464 21.27 -36.67 -19.79
N ASP A 465 21.93 -35.59 -20.13
CA ASP A 465 22.56 -35.38 -21.43
C ASP A 465 23.94 -36.05 -21.55
N HIS A 466 24.62 -36.29 -20.42
CA HIS A 466 25.97 -36.87 -20.40
C HIS A 466 26.04 -38.19 -19.62
N ASP A 467 26.77 -39.16 -20.16
CA ASP A 467 27.14 -40.40 -19.47
C ASP A 467 28.11 -40.09 -18.31
N HIS A 468 27.81 -40.62 -17.14
CA HIS A 468 28.54 -40.29 -15.90
C HIS A 468 30.00 -40.77 -15.91
N LEU A 469 30.31 -41.87 -16.62
CA LEU A 469 31.64 -42.47 -16.69
C LEU A 469 32.50 -41.80 -17.77
N THR A 470 32.04 -41.79 -19.00
CA THR A 470 32.84 -41.33 -20.16
C THR A 470 32.73 -39.84 -20.41
N LYS A 471 31.75 -39.17 -19.77
CA LYS A 471 31.41 -37.76 -20.05
C LYS A 471 31.09 -37.47 -21.51
N LEU A 472 30.80 -38.51 -22.30
CA LEU A 472 30.18 -38.41 -23.63
C LEU A 472 28.69 -38.07 -23.46
N HIS A 473 28.05 -37.67 -24.54
CA HIS A 473 26.60 -37.55 -24.51
C HIS A 473 25.92 -38.90 -24.31
N THR A 474 24.72 -38.91 -23.80
CA THR A 474 23.89 -40.10 -23.71
C THR A 474 23.24 -40.39 -25.06
N ARG A 475 22.79 -41.66 -25.24
CA ARG A 475 22.02 -42.07 -26.41
C ARG A 475 20.83 -41.16 -26.66
N SER A 476 20.02 -40.83 -25.63
CA SER A 476 18.82 -40.01 -25.76
C SER A 476 19.13 -38.59 -26.26
N PHE A 477 20.25 -38.04 -25.84
CA PHE A 477 20.71 -36.75 -26.35
C PHE A 477 21.06 -36.85 -27.84
N LEU A 478 21.84 -37.86 -28.23
CA LEU A 478 22.25 -38.07 -29.61
C LEU A 478 21.04 -38.28 -30.52
N ASP A 479 20.06 -39.09 -30.09
CA ASP A 479 18.83 -39.34 -30.83
C ASP A 479 18.09 -38.03 -31.13
N SER A 480 17.87 -37.21 -30.11
CA SER A 480 17.19 -35.89 -30.23
C SER A 480 17.95 -34.90 -31.12
N TYR A 481 19.29 -34.92 -31.00
CA TYR A 481 20.16 -34.07 -31.81
C TYR A 481 20.10 -34.48 -33.29
N MET A 482 20.24 -35.80 -33.59
CA MET A 482 20.18 -36.33 -34.95
C MET A 482 18.82 -36.08 -35.60
N GLU A 483 17.70 -36.24 -34.88
CA GLU A 483 16.37 -35.95 -35.43
C GLU A 483 16.23 -34.47 -35.84
N SER A 484 16.84 -33.58 -35.10
CA SER A 484 16.84 -32.14 -35.41
C SER A 484 17.78 -31.81 -36.57
N SER A 485 19.00 -32.35 -36.53
CA SER A 485 20.04 -32.17 -37.53
C SER A 485 19.61 -32.72 -38.90
N LEU A 486 19.03 -33.90 -38.95
CA LEU A 486 18.51 -34.50 -40.19
C LEU A 486 17.47 -33.67 -40.92
N LYS A 487 16.78 -32.76 -40.24
CA LYS A 487 15.81 -31.82 -40.84
C LYS A 487 16.48 -30.63 -41.53
N ILE A 488 17.64 -30.21 -41.02
CA ILE A 488 18.31 -28.94 -41.37
C ILE A 488 19.55 -29.19 -42.25
N ASP A 489 20.36 -30.20 -41.92
CA ASP A 489 21.65 -30.44 -42.53
C ASP A 489 21.53 -31.11 -43.89
N LYS A 490 22.53 -30.89 -44.75
CA LYS A 490 22.54 -31.37 -46.15
C LYS A 490 23.20 -32.73 -46.33
N SER A 491 24.05 -33.10 -45.41
CA SER A 491 24.80 -34.38 -45.40
C SER A 491 25.20 -34.71 -43.97
N GLY A 492 25.71 -35.90 -43.74
CA GLY A 492 26.27 -36.27 -42.44
C GLY A 492 26.79 -37.72 -42.45
N MET A 493 27.50 -38.03 -41.38
CA MET A 493 27.92 -39.39 -41.08
C MET A 493 27.45 -39.83 -39.70
N PHE A 494 27.13 -41.09 -39.56
CA PHE A 494 26.90 -41.78 -38.31
C PHE A 494 27.81 -43.00 -38.23
N LEU A 495 28.59 -43.08 -37.16
CA LEU A 495 29.50 -44.19 -36.90
C LEU A 495 29.09 -44.84 -35.57
N LEU A 496 28.71 -46.10 -35.62
CA LEU A 496 28.47 -46.93 -34.45
C LEU A 496 29.72 -47.79 -34.20
N LEU A 497 30.21 -47.77 -32.96
CA LEU A 497 31.44 -48.45 -32.58
C LEU A 497 31.16 -49.43 -31.42
N ASP A 498 31.88 -50.53 -31.41
CA ASP A 498 31.83 -51.51 -30.33
C ASP A 498 33.26 -52.01 -30.03
N ILE A 499 33.56 -52.13 -28.72
CA ILE A 499 34.90 -52.56 -28.29
C ILE A 499 35.04 -54.03 -28.41
N ASP A 500 36.01 -54.48 -29.24
CA ASP A 500 36.23 -55.91 -29.53
C ASP A 500 36.67 -56.65 -28.26
N ASP A 501 35.96 -57.77 -27.97
CA ASP A 501 36.25 -58.67 -26.84
C ASP A 501 36.26 -57.93 -25.44
N PHE A 502 35.46 -56.89 -25.28
CA PHE A 502 35.43 -56.10 -24.05
C PHE A 502 35.08 -56.89 -22.79
N LYS A 503 34.26 -57.96 -22.97
CA LYS A 503 33.98 -58.88 -21.84
C LYS A 503 35.25 -59.57 -21.38
N LEU A 504 36.14 -59.97 -22.29
CA LEU A 504 37.42 -60.60 -21.93
C LEU A 504 38.32 -59.67 -21.17
N VAL A 505 38.29 -58.33 -21.51
CA VAL A 505 39.01 -57.27 -20.75
C VAL A 505 38.49 -57.23 -19.33
N ASN A 506 37.17 -57.17 -19.15
CA ASN A 506 36.54 -57.15 -17.83
C ASN A 506 36.83 -58.44 -17.04
N ASP A 507 36.75 -59.62 -17.66
CA ASP A 507 37.00 -60.90 -17.01
C ASP A 507 38.46 -61.06 -16.62
N THR A 508 39.40 -60.43 -17.37
CA THR A 508 40.85 -60.57 -17.14
C THR A 508 41.40 -59.53 -16.18
N TYR A 509 40.99 -58.28 -16.31
CA TYR A 509 41.57 -57.14 -15.61
C TYR A 509 40.62 -56.50 -14.56
N GLY A 510 39.36 -56.94 -14.55
CA GLY A 510 38.32 -56.38 -13.67
C GLY A 510 37.58 -55.21 -14.30
N HIS A 511 36.33 -54.99 -13.84
CA HIS A 511 35.46 -53.93 -14.35
C HIS A 511 36.03 -52.52 -14.26
N GLN A 512 36.86 -52.23 -13.21
CA GLN A 512 37.47 -50.92 -13.05
C GLN A 512 38.40 -50.58 -14.22
N VAL A 513 39.20 -51.59 -14.68
CA VAL A 513 40.08 -51.42 -15.85
C VAL A 513 39.26 -51.27 -17.14
N GLY A 514 38.13 -52.02 -17.26
CA GLY A 514 37.21 -51.83 -18.37
C GLY A 514 36.62 -50.40 -18.41
N ASP A 515 36.27 -49.86 -17.27
CA ASP A 515 35.79 -48.48 -17.16
C ASP A 515 36.87 -47.46 -17.55
N GLU A 516 38.13 -47.69 -17.18
CA GLU A 516 39.26 -46.83 -17.59
C GLU A 516 39.46 -46.87 -19.10
N VAL A 517 39.32 -48.05 -19.74
CA VAL A 517 39.39 -48.22 -21.22
C VAL A 517 38.27 -47.41 -21.88
N LEU A 518 37.03 -47.48 -21.39
CA LEU A 518 35.91 -46.69 -21.89
C LEU A 518 36.18 -45.20 -21.83
N VAL A 519 36.78 -44.72 -20.72
CA VAL A 519 37.15 -43.31 -20.55
C VAL A 519 38.26 -42.90 -21.54
N GLN A 520 39.28 -43.74 -21.74
CA GLN A 520 40.35 -43.50 -22.72
C GLN A 520 39.80 -43.36 -24.13
N ILE A 521 38.91 -44.29 -24.55
CA ILE A 521 38.26 -44.25 -25.87
C ILE A 521 37.37 -43.02 -25.98
N GLY A 522 36.55 -42.71 -24.95
CA GLY A 522 35.67 -41.54 -24.96
C GLY A 522 36.44 -40.22 -25.13
N ASN A 523 37.59 -40.07 -24.45
CA ASN A 523 38.46 -38.92 -24.62
C ASN A 523 39.07 -38.83 -26.00
N GLN A 524 39.48 -39.96 -26.58
CA GLN A 524 40.03 -39.98 -27.93
C GLN A 524 38.98 -39.60 -28.98
N LEU A 525 37.74 -40.09 -28.85
CA LEU A 525 36.64 -39.70 -29.73
C LEU A 525 36.39 -38.20 -29.68
N LYS A 526 36.37 -37.59 -28.47
CA LYS A 526 36.24 -36.15 -28.31
C LYS A 526 37.38 -35.38 -29.00
N ASN A 527 38.60 -35.86 -28.87
CA ASN A 527 39.76 -35.21 -29.46
C ASN A 527 39.71 -35.23 -30.99
N ILE A 528 39.33 -36.40 -31.59
CA ILE A 528 39.26 -36.53 -33.03
C ILE A 528 38.06 -35.78 -33.62
N VAL A 529 36.90 -35.88 -33.00
CA VAL A 529 35.66 -35.24 -33.48
C VAL A 529 35.66 -33.76 -33.24
N GLY A 530 36.08 -33.33 -32.04
CA GLY A 530 36.11 -31.93 -31.64
C GLY A 530 34.74 -31.27 -31.73
N SER A 531 34.71 -30.01 -32.17
CA SER A 531 33.47 -29.26 -32.38
C SER A 531 32.70 -29.60 -33.66
N ARG A 532 33.19 -30.54 -34.46
CA ARG A 532 32.56 -30.91 -35.74
C ARG A 532 31.34 -31.79 -35.57
N GLY A 533 31.20 -32.50 -34.44
CA GLY A 533 30.14 -33.47 -34.24
C GLY A 533 29.92 -33.82 -32.76
N ILE A 534 29.14 -34.86 -32.54
CA ILE A 534 28.76 -35.36 -31.22
C ILE A 534 29.23 -36.79 -31.04
N CYS A 535 29.82 -37.04 -29.86
CA CYS A 535 30.16 -38.39 -29.42
C CYS A 535 29.23 -38.79 -28.27
N ALA A 536 28.67 -39.97 -28.32
CA ALA A 536 27.77 -40.50 -27.32
C ALA A 536 28.14 -41.92 -26.88
N ARG A 537 27.80 -42.25 -25.63
CA ARG A 537 27.78 -43.66 -25.19
C ARG A 537 26.42 -44.26 -25.54
N TRP A 538 26.41 -45.21 -26.44
CA TRP A 538 25.19 -45.82 -26.97
C TRP A 538 24.65 -46.94 -26.11
N GLY A 539 25.54 -47.75 -25.56
CA GLY A 539 25.25 -48.91 -24.71
C GLY A 539 26.37 -49.19 -23.71
N GLY A 540 26.47 -50.37 -23.17
CA GLY A 540 27.50 -50.75 -22.21
C GLY A 540 28.91 -50.50 -22.72
N GLU A 541 29.23 -51.13 -23.88
CA GLU A 541 30.52 -51.07 -24.59
C GLU A 541 30.40 -50.43 -25.97
N GLU A 542 29.19 -49.97 -26.33
CA GLU A 542 28.91 -49.32 -27.60
C GLU A 542 29.01 -47.82 -27.52
N LEU A 543 29.65 -47.21 -28.48
CA LEU A 543 29.86 -45.78 -28.62
C LEU A 543 29.34 -45.32 -29.98
N ALA A 544 28.95 -44.10 -30.12
CA ALA A 544 28.46 -43.52 -31.36
C ALA A 544 29.06 -42.13 -31.63
N VAL A 545 29.31 -41.86 -32.91
CA VAL A 545 29.76 -40.55 -33.39
C VAL A 545 28.82 -40.08 -34.48
N TYR A 546 28.36 -38.86 -34.40
CA TYR A 546 27.59 -38.20 -35.44
C TYR A 546 28.24 -36.87 -35.83
N ILE A 547 28.46 -36.67 -37.14
CA ILE A 547 29.03 -35.43 -37.69
C ILE A 547 28.13 -34.93 -38.81
N PRO A 548 27.50 -33.78 -38.67
CA PRO A 548 26.69 -33.16 -39.72
C PRO A 548 27.56 -32.51 -40.79
N ASN A 549 27.00 -32.27 -41.97
CA ASN A 549 27.58 -31.52 -43.09
C ASN A 549 28.97 -32.00 -43.52
N ILE A 550 29.21 -33.28 -43.49
CA ILE A 550 30.47 -33.94 -43.91
C ILE A 550 30.29 -34.76 -45.20
N LEU A 551 31.35 -34.88 -45.97
CA LEU A 551 31.40 -35.71 -47.19
C LEU A 551 31.83 -37.12 -46.86
N VAL A 552 31.47 -38.08 -47.73
CA VAL A 552 31.76 -39.52 -47.56
C VAL A 552 33.26 -39.76 -47.34
N ASP A 553 34.10 -39.21 -48.22
CA ASP A 553 35.55 -39.45 -48.18
C ASP A 553 36.20 -38.90 -46.89
N GLU A 554 35.65 -37.83 -46.37
CA GLU A 554 36.10 -37.22 -45.12
C GLU A 554 35.61 -38.04 -43.90
N GLY A 555 34.36 -38.57 -43.97
CA GLY A 555 33.82 -39.47 -42.98
C GLY A 555 34.61 -40.77 -42.88
N GLU A 556 35.02 -41.37 -44.00
CA GLU A 556 35.87 -42.53 -44.01
C GLU A 556 37.26 -42.26 -43.39
N LYS A 557 37.88 -41.12 -43.67
CA LYS A 557 39.15 -40.73 -43.03
C LYS A 557 39.01 -40.64 -41.51
N ILE A 558 37.95 -40.00 -41.02
CA ILE A 558 37.71 -39.92 -39.58
C ILE A 558 37.46 -41.29 -38.97
N ALA A 559 36.68 -42.16 -39.62
CA ALA A 559 36.46 -43.52 -39.17
C ALA A 559 37.76 -44.32 -39.12
N THR A 560 38.63 -44.15 -40.11
CA THR A 560 39.98 -44.80 -40.17
C THR A 560 40.83 -44.29 -39.00
N GLU A 561 40.92 -42.95 -38.79
CA GLU A 561 41.69 -42.33 -37.70
C GLU A 561 41.20 -42.84 -36.32
N ILE A 562 39.90 -42.95 -36.13
CA ILE A 562 39.33 -43.46 -34.87
C ILE A 562 39.78 -44.91 -34.67
N VAL A 563 39.56 -45.82 -35.65
CA VAL A 563 39.89 -47.22 -35.49
C VAL A 563 41.38 -47.42 -35.26
N ASP A 564 42.25 -46.78 -36.05
CA ASP A 564 43.70 -46.92 -35.95
C ASP A 564 44.29 -46.36 -34.67
N SER A 565 43.68 -45.34 -34.09
CA SER A 565 44.22 -44.67 -32.89
C SER A 565 43.90 -45.44 -31.59
N ILE A 566 42.76 -46.13 -31.50
CA ILE A 566 42.33 -46.80 -30.27
C ILE A 566 43.34 -47.82 -29.72
N PRO A 567 43.90 -48.78 -30.54
CA PRO A 567 44.89 -49.71 -30.02
C PRO A 567 46.18 -49.07 -29.51
N VAL A 568 46.47 -47.85 -29.95
CA VAL A 568 47.68 -47.12 -29.58
C VAL A 568 47.53 -46.39 -28.22
N ILE A 569 46.30 -45.92 -27.91
CA ILE A 569 46.08 -45.07 -26.74
C ILE A 569 45.52 -45.82 -25.52
N THR A 570 45.04 -47.05 -25.72
CA THR A 570 44.39 -47.83 -24.66
C THR A 570 45.35 -48.74 -23.89
N THR A 571 45.16 -48.81 -22.60
CA THR A 571 45.87 -49.74 -21.69
C THR A 571 44.85 -50.41 -20.76
N PRO A 572 44.63 -51.73 -20.87
CA PRO A 572 45.22 -52.65 -21.85
C PRO A 572 44.83 -52.32 -23.29
N THR A 573 45.66 -52.75 -24.27
CA THR A 573 45.39 -52.56 -25.69
C THR A 573 44.11 -53.26 -26.09
N VAL A 574 43.17 -52.52 -26.65
CA VAL A 574 41.91 -53.02 -27.23
C VAL A 574 41.76 -52.52 -28.65
N THR A 575 40.97 -53.25 -29.44
CA THR A 575 40.55 -52.83 -30.78
C THR A 575 39.06 -52.48 -30.77
N ILE A 576 38.60 -51.81 -31.80
CA ILE A 576 37.19 -51.53 -32.02
C ILE A 576 36.75 -51.97 -33.41
N SER A 577 35.53 -52.49 -33.49
CA SER A 577 34.80 -52.63 -34.74
C SER A 577 33.79 -51.49 -34.90
N ALA A 578 33.60 -51.02 -36.14
CA ALA A 578 32.69 -49.90 -36.37
C ALA A 578 31.86 -50.10 -37.67
N GLY A 579 30.66 -49.55 -37.66
CA GLY A 579 29.78 -49.46 -38.83
C GLY A 579 29.55 -47.98 -39.19
N LEU A 580 29.93 -47.60 -40.40
CA LEU A 580 29.81 -46.24 -40.91
C LEU A 580 28.61 -46.13 -41.86
N VAL A 581 27.76 -45.13 -41.63
CA VAL A 581 26.69 -44.72 -42.54
C VAL A 581 26.90 -43.28 -42.92
N THR A 582 26.83 -42.97 -44.19
CA THR A 582 26.83 -41.60 -44.70
C THR A 582 25.53 -41.33 -45.43
N TRP A 583 25.07 -40.11 -45.34
CA TRP A 583 23.87 -39.66 -46.04
C TRP A 583 24.08 -38.28 -46.68
N ASP A 584 23.33 -38.04 -47.77
CA ASP A 584 23.29 -36.77 -48.48
C ASP A 584 21.84 -36.39 -48.84
N MET A 585 21.63 -35.24 -49.46
CA MET A 585 20.30 -34.77 -49.87
C MET A 585 19.59 -35.71 -50.86
N LYS A 586 20.32 -36.55 -51.59
CA LYS A 586 19.76 -37.52 -52.56
C LYS A 586 19.41 -38.86 -51.91
N HIS A 587 20.13 -39.19 -50.86
CA HIS A 587 20.01 -40.46 -50.14
C HIS A 587 19.73 -40.19 -48.65
N ARG A 588 18.70 -39.40 -48.39
CA ARG A 588 18.27 -39.06 -47.04
C ARG A 588 17.56 -40.27 -46.43
N ALA A 589 18.08 -40.75 -45.32
CA ALA A 589 17.46 -41.85 -44.58
C ALA A 589 16.76 -41.30 -43.32
N GLU A 590 15.72 -41.98 -42.89
CA GLU A 590 15.13 -41.71 -41.58
C GLU A 590 16.11 -42.16 -40.48
N PHE A 591 16.05 -41.49 -39.32
CA PHE A 591 16.95 -41.77 -38.19
C PHE A 591 17.03 -43.26 -37.83
N GLN A 592 15.87 -43.92 -37.71
CA GLN A 592 15.81 -45.38 -37.41
C GLN A 592 16.52 -46.23 -38.46
N SER A 593 16.47 -45.85 -39.72
CA SER A 593 17.14 -46.53 -40.80
C SER A 593 18.65 -46.34 -40.74
N ILE A 594 19.15 -45.16 -40.35
CA ILE A 594 20.58 -44.89 -40.20
C ILE A 594 21.20 -45.80 -39.15
N PHE A 595 20.51 -45.95 -38.01
CA PHE A 595 20.97 -46.86 -36.96
C PHE A 595 21.01 -48.31 -37.43
N LEU A 596 19.93 -48.84 -38.05
CA LEU A 596 19.88 -50.16 -38.57
C LEU A 596 21.02 -50.45 -39.58
N TYR A 597 21.31 -49.48 -40.44
CA TYR A 597 22.38 -49.58 -41.43
C TYR A 597 23.78 -49.60 -40.80
N ALA A 598 23.96 -48.76 -39.73
CA ALA A 598 25.23 -48.73 -38.99
C ALA A 598 25.45 -50.03 -38.21
N ASP A 599 24.41 -50.59 -37.59
CA ASP A 599 24.47 -51.86 -36.88
C ASP A 599 24.80 -53.05 -37.87
N THR A 600 24.14 -53.07 -39.05
CA THR A 600 24.45 -54.00 -40.09
C THR A 600 25.92 -53.92 -40.54
N ALA A 601 26.44 -52.74 -40.75
CA ALA A 601 27.83 -52.50 -41.12
C ALA A 601 28.81 -52.90 -40.01
N LEU A 602 28.45 -52.59 -38.71
CA LEU A 602 29.21 -53.00 -37.55
C LEU A 602 29.29 -54.55 -37.43
N TYR A 603 28.16 -55.22 -37.61
CA TYR A 603 28.16 -56.70 -37.66
C TYR A 603 29.09 -57.26 -38.75
N HIS A 604 29.10 -56.65 -39.95
CA HIS A 604 30.01 -57.02 -41.01
C HIS A 604 31.49 -56.80 -40.63
N SER A 605 31.81 -55.72 -39.90
CA SER A 605 33.17 -55.46 -39.38
C SER A 605 33.59 -56.55 -38.40
N LYS A 606 32.71 -56.92 -37.45
CA LYS A 606 32.96 -57.97 -36.46
C LYS A 606 33.15 -59.32 -37.11
N SER A 607 32.31 -59.72 -38.10
CA SER A 607 32.36 -61.00 -38.76
C SER A 607 33.55 -61.15 -39.77
N SER A 608 34.04 -59.99 -40.28
CA SER A 608 35.16 -60.01 -41.26
C SER A 608 36.54 -59.83 -40.61
N GLY A 609 36.64 -60.00 -39.25
CA GLY A 609 37.95 -60.14 -38.60
C GLY A 609 38.26 -58.99 -37.63
N LYS A 610 37.27 -58.21 -37.22
CA LYS A 610 37.37 -57.12 -36.22
C LYS A 610 38.41 -56.05 -36.56
N ASN A 611 38.66 -55.11 -35.66
CA ASN A 611 39.63 -53.98 -35.75
C ASN A 611 39.54 -53.23 -37.08
N LYS A 612 38.35 -52.85 -37.49
CA LYS A 612 38.07 -52.16 -38.76
C LYS A 612 36.71 -51.44 -38.69
N PHE A 613 36.48 -50.57 -39.65
CA PHE A 613 35.12 -50.13 -39.95
C PHE A 613 34.64 -50.70 -41.29
N SER A 614 33.33 -50.81 -41.46
CA SER A 614 32.69 -51.07 -42.72
C SER A 614 31.75 -49.93 -43.08
N LEU A 615 31.86 -49.42 -44.34
CA LEU A 615 30.88 -48.48 -44.87
C LEU A 615 29.65 -49.29 -45.32
N PHE A 616 28.49 -48.88 -44.84
CA PHE A 616 27.23 -49.52 -45.19
C PHE A 616 26.99 -49.56 -46.71
N ASN A 617 26.67 -50.72 -47.21
CA ASN A 617 26.23 -50.95 -48.60
C ASN A 617 24.94 -51.78 -48.56
N LYS A 618 23.99 -51.44 -49.44
CA LYS A 618 22.70 -52.18 -49.53
C LYS A 618 22.85 -53.69 -49.72
N SER A 619 23.97 -54.17 -50.32
CA SER A 619 24.26 -55.61 -50.46
C SER A 619 24.44 -56.31 -49.10
N MET A 620 24.78 -55.60 -48.02
CA MET A 620 24.94 -56.20 -46.70
C MET A 620 23.61 -56.60 -46.07
N LEU A 621 22.50 -56.00 -46.45
CA LEU A 621 21.16 -56.41 -46.03
C LEU A 621 20.70 -57.75 -46.61
N LEU A 622 21.36 -58.25 -47.65
CA LEU A 622 21.04 -59.50 -48.25
C LEU A 622 21.82 -60.67 -47.63
N GLN A 623 22.76 -60.36 -46.71
CA GLN A 623 23.63 -61.38 -46.08
C GLN A 623 23.25 -61.64 -44.59
N LEU A 624 22.27 -60.93 -44.07
CA LEU A 624 21.59 -61.18 -42.80
C LEU A 624 20.41 -62.13 -43.02
#